data_e7f448f57b6647f7aa95ae7348fb6407
#
_entry.id   e7f448f57b6647f7aa95ae7348fb6407
#
_cell.length_a   1.000
_cell.length_b   1.000
_cell.length_c   1.000
_cell.angle_alpha   90.00
_cell.angle_beta   90.00
_cell.angle_gamma   90.00
#
_symmetry.space_group_name_H-M   'P 1'
#
loop_
_entity.id
_entity.type
_entity.pdbx_description
1 polymer ?
#
loop_
_entity_poly.entity_id
_entity_poly.type
_entity_poly.pdbx_seq_one_letter_code
_entity_poly.pdbx_strand_id
1 'polypeptide(L)'
;DAISSYEEYTAALSKAKKQIPDSIGKAIARARRAKLMLQYVERVQIIDSLIVDADSFFKYFKMAPESGRIGTNETLGIDIPENTIGYIPQRGDNVFFGYPLEGKGYELCTKNKLIEGKWSDIIPLPNGVNTEQDEAYPFFLNDGVTLYFASNGEGSIGGYDIFITRLNLENNTYLKPENVGMPFNSIYNDYMMAIDEMLNIGWFVSDREQIPGKVTIYLFIPNESKQTYNIDEIKTDIKSLALIRSIRESWPENADYTDLLQQLDNIKEPKK
;
A
#
# COMPACT_ATOMS: atom_id res chain seq x y z
N ASP A 1 -22.80 -9.23 -12.64
CA ASP A 1 -21.70 -9.50 -11.72
C ASP A 1 -20.50 -10.02 -12.51
N ALA A 2 -19.30 -9.47 -12.32
CA ALA A 2 -18.09 -9.85 -13.07
C ALA A 2 -17.79 -11.36 -12.96
N ILE A 3 -18.05 -11.96 -11.80
CA ILE A 3 -17.85 -13.40 -11.56
C ILE A 3 -18.76 -14.21 -12.49
N SER A 4 -20.06 -13.87 -12.55
CA SER A 4 -21.01 -14.55 -13.42
C SER A 4 -20.62 -14.46 -14.89
N SER A 5 -20.17 -13.27 -15.33
CA SER A 5 -19.72 -13.07 -16.72
C SER A 5 -18.48 -13.92 -17.05
N TYR A 6 -17.53 -14.05 -16.15
CA TYR A 6 -16.37 -14.92 -16.33
C TYR A 6 -16.76 -16.41 -16.31
N GLU A 7 -17.69 -16.81 -15.46
CA GLU A 7 -18.18 -18.19 -15.39
C GLU A 7 -18.95 -18.58 -16.66
N GLU A 8 -19.77 -17.68 -17.19
CA GLU A 8 -20.45 -17.87 -18.48
C GLU A 8 -19.44 -18.01 -19.63
N TYR A 9 -18.41 -17.15 -19.64
CA TYR A 9 -17.37 -17.20 -20.66
C TYR A 9 -16.56 -18.51 -20.59
N THR A 10 -16.19 -18.97 -19.39
CA THR A 10 -15.49 -20.25 -19.24
C THR A 10 -16.35 -21.44 -19.64
N ALA A 11 -17.63 -21.39 -19.34
CA ALA A 11 -18.59 -22.43 -19.80
C ALA A 11 -18.72 -22.47 -21.35
N ALA A 12 -18.73 -21.29 -21.98
CA ALA A 12 -18.76 -21.20 -23.45
C ALA A 12 -17.48 -21.76 -24.10
N LEU A 13 -16.30 -21.44 -23.55
CA LEU A 13 -15.01 -21.98 -23.99
C LEU A 13 -14.98 -23.51 -23.85
N SER A 14 -15.43 -24.05 -22.72
CA SER A 14 -15.49 -25.48 -22.45
C SER A 14 -16.42 -26.20 -23.46
N LYS A 15 -17.60 -25.64 -23.75
CA LYS A 15 -18.50 -26.17 -24.80
C LYS A 15 -17.85 -26.17 -26.18
N ALA A 16 -17.05 -25.14 -26.46
CA ALA A 16 -16.32 -25.03 -27.74
C ALA A 16 -15.03 -25.88 -27.75
N LYS A 17 -14.74 -26.68 -26.72
CA LYS A 17 -13.51 -27.47 -26.56
C LYS A 17 -12.24 -26.62 -26.70
N LYS A 18 -12.29 -25.34 -26.31
CA LYS A 18 -11.14 -24.41 -26.28
C LYS A 18 -10.52 -24.43 -24.91
N GLN A 19 -9.21 -24.25 -24.86
CA GLN A 19 -8.48 -24.11 -23.61
C GLN A 19 -8.90 -22.81 -22.91
N ILE A 20 -9.14 -22.88 -21.59
CA ILE A 20 -9.40 -21.70 -20.76
C ILE A 20 -8.05 -21.07 -20.44
N PRO A 21 -7.81 -19.79 -20.81
CA PRO A 21 -6.57 -19.11 -20.46
C PRO A 21 -6.40 -19.00 -18.94
N ASP A 22 -5.19 -19.21 -18.44
CA ASP A 22 -4.86 -19.07 -17.00
C ASP A 22 -5.21 -17.68 -16.44
N SER A 23 -5.13 -16.64 -17.28
CA SER A 23 -5.52 -15.28 -16.93
C SER A 23 -6.97 -15.16 -16.47
N ILE A 24 -7.88 -15.98 -17.02
CA ILE A 24 -9.30 -15.97 -16.63
C ILE A 24 -9.46 -16.61 -15.24
N GLY A 25 -8.76 -17.70 -14.96
CA GLY A 25 -8.75 -18.32 -13.63
C GLY A 25 -8.27 -17.33 -12.57
N LYS A 26 -7.19 -16.61 -12.86
CA LYS A 26 -6.66 -15.55 -12.00
C LYS A 26 -7.66 -14.39 -11.79
N ALA A 27 -8.34 -13.96 -12.87
CA ALA A 27 -9.35 -12.90 -12.80
C ALA A 27 -10.55 -13.31 -11.93
N ILE A 28 -11.03 -14.54 -12.07
CA ILE A 28 -12.12 -15.08 -11.21
C ILE A 28 -11.67 -15.12 -9.75
N ALA A 29 -10.47 -15.62 -9.49
CA ALA A 29 -9.94 -15.69 -8.13
C ALA A 29 -9.84 -14.30 -7.49
N ARG A 30 -9.33 -13.31 -8.22
CA ARG A 30 -9.27 -11.89 -7.78
C ARG A 30 -10.67 -11.33 -7.50
N ALA A 31 -11.62 -11.53 -8.42
CA ALA A 31 -12.99 -11.05 -8.26
C ALA A 31 -13.70 -11.69 -7.04
N ARG A 32 -13.49 -13.00 -6.80
CA ARG A 32 -14.02 -13.68 -5.61
C ARG A 32 -13.40 -13.14 -4.32
N ARG A 33 -12.08 -12.89 -4.31
CA ARG A 33 -11.39 -12.30 -3.18
C ARG A 33 -11.89 -10.89 -2.90
N ALA A 34 -12.00 -10.04 -3.93
CA ALA A 34 -12.55 -8.68 -3.78
C ALA A 34 -13.99 -8.70 -3.22
N LYS A 35 -14.83 -9.64 -3.69
CA LYS A 35 -16.18 -9.81 -3.16
C LYS A 35 -16.19 -10.24 -1.69
N LEU A 36 -15.26 -11.08 -1.28
CA LEU A 36 -15.09 -11.48 0.12
C LEU A 36 -14.61 -10.29 0.98
N MET A 37 -13.65 -9.51 0.49
CA MET A 37 -13.12 -8.34 1.20
C MET A 37 -14.19 -7.28 1.46
N LEU A 38 -15.20 -7.15 0.60
CA LEU A 38 -16.34 -6.26 0.84
C LEU A 38 -17.11 -6.59 2.13
N GLN A 39 -16.99 -7.80 2.65
CA GLN A 39 -17.62 -8.19 3.93
C GLN A 39 -16.83 -7.68 5.15
N TYR A 40 -15.58 -7.24 4.93
CA TYR A 40 -14.64 -6.86 5.97
C TYR A 40 -14.00 -5.49 5.72
N VAL A 41 -14.76 -4.56 5.11
CA VAL A 41 -14.28 -3.19 4.87
C VAL A 41 -13.94 -2.54 6.20
N GLU A 42 -12.71 -2.05 6.33
CA GLU A 42 -12.26 -1.38 7.54
C GLU A 42 -12.95 -0.04 7.71
N ARG A 43 -13.41 0.21 8.92
CA ARG A 43 -13.99 1.49 9.33
C ARG A 43 -12.86 2.46 9.67
N VAL A 44 -12.32 3.12 8.66
CA VAL A 44 -11.27 4.11 8.78
C VAL A 44 -11.79 5.49 8.38
N GLN A 45 -11.31 6.53 9.04
CA GLN A 45 -11.68 7.90 8.74
C GLN A 45 -10.70 8.48 7.72
N ILE A 46 -11.13 8.62 6.48
CA ILE A 46 -10.36 9.29 5.43
C ILE A 46 -10.63 10.79 5.56
N ILE A 47 -9.62 11.57 5.93
CA ILE A 47 -9.80 12.99 6.27
C ILE A 47 -9.58 13.94 5.09
N ASP A 48 -8.75 13.54 4.13
CA ASP A 48 -8.48 14.34 2.91
C ASP A 48 -7.93 13.45 1.79
N SER A 49 -7.86 14.02 0.58
CA SER A 49 -7.21 13.39 -0.57
C SER A 49 -6.56 14.43 -1.48
N LEU A 50 -5.45 14.07 -2.10
CA LEU A 50 -4.66 14.93 -2.98
C LEU A 50 -4.26 14.19 -4.24
N ILE A 51 -4.62 14.72 -5.42
CA ILE A 51 -4.19 14.18 -6.72
C ILE A 51 -2.86 14.81 -7.10
N VAL A 52 -1.85 13.98 -7.32
CA VAL A 52 -0.46 14.41 -7.59
C VAL A 52 0.15 13.62 -8.76
N ASP A 53 1.32 14.04 -9.23
CA ASP A 53 2.06 13.28 -10.22
C ASP A 53 2.62 11.98 -9.62
N ALA A 54 2.48 10.89 -10.36
CA ALA A 54 2.86 9.55 -9.91
C ALA A 54 4.38 9.38 -9.66
N ASP A 55 5.22 10.18 -10.31
CA ASP A 55 6.67 10.17 -10.17
C ASP A 55 7.18 10.98 -8.96
N SER A 56 6.31 11.76 -8.31
CA SER A 56 6.70 12.71 -7.26
C SER A 56 5.82 12.67 -6.00
N PHE A 57 4.91 11.70 -5.89
CA PHE A 57 3.99 11.61 -4.75
C PHE A 57 4.69 11.55 -3.40
N PHE A 58 5.87 10.96 -3.32
CA PHE A 58 6.65 10.84 -2.08
C PHE A 58 7.02 12.19 -1.45
N LYS A 59 7.05 13.27 -2.22
CA LYS A 59 7.31 14.63 -1.73
C LYS A 59 6.23 15.18 -0.81
N TYR A 60 5.05 14.56 -0.82
CA TYR A 60 3.90 14.99 -0.01
C TYR A 60 3.80 14.27 1.35
N PHE A 61 4.68 13.30 1.61
CA PHE A 61 4.75 12.65 2.92
C PHE A 61 5.56 13.50 3.90
N LYS A 62 4.86 14.32 4.68
CA LYS A 62 5.46 15.21 5.69
C LYS A 62 5.38 14.58 7.08
N MET A 63 6.11 13.50 7.24
CA MET A 63 6.18 12.76 8.50
C MET A 63 7.09 13.46 9.51
N ALA A 64 6.82 13.22 10.79
CA ALA A 64 7.74 13.56 11.87
C ALA A 64 9.08 12.83 11.71
N PRO A 65 10.21 13.41 12.14
CA PRO A 65 11.52 12.77 12.02
C PRO A 65 11.59 11.38 12.66
N GLU A 66 10.77 11.14 13.69
CA GLU A 66 10.65 9.87 14.40
C GLU A 66 10.07 8.76 13.53
N SER A 67 9.23 9.11 12.56
CA SER A 67 8.62 8.17 11.61
C SER A 67 9.51 7.91 10.38
N GLY A 68 10.71 8.47 10.36
CA GLY A 68 11.68 8.28 9.28
C GLY A 68 11.49 9.21 8.09
N ARG A 69 12.06 8.84 6.94
CA ARG A 69 12.05 9.66 5.72
C ARG A 69 11.82 8.80 4.48
N ILE A 70 11.01 9.31 3.56
CA ILE A 70 10.75 8.73 2.24
C ILE A 70 11.31 9.65 1.18
N GLY A 71 11.94 9.11 0.15
CA GLY A 71 12.49 9.89 -0.95
C GLY A 71 13.27 9.08 -1.95
N THR A 72 13.86 9.78 -2.91
CA THR A 72 14.78 9.22 -3.91
C THR A 72 16.23 9.32 -3.44
N ASN A 73 17.17 8.77 -4.21
CA ASN A 73 18.61 8.91 -3.98
C ASN A 73 19.01 10.38 -3.73
N GLU A 74 18.47 11.32 -4.53
CA GLU A 74 18.79 12.74 -4.42
C GLU A 74 18.28 13.36 -3.10
N THR A 75 17.02 13.07 -2.75
CA THR A 75 16.36 13.68 -1.56
C THR A 75 16.82 13.05 -0.26
N LEU A 76 17.20 11.78 -0.27
CA LEU A 76 17.72 11.06 0.90
C LEU A 76 19.24 11.27 1.08
N GLY A 77 19.95 11.63 0.01
CA GLY A 77 21.41 11.74 0.00
C GLY A 77 22.11 10.39 0.17
N ILE A 78 21.48 9.32 -0.34
CA ILE A 78 21.98 7.94 -0.26
C ILE A 78 22.05 7.36 -1.66
N ASP A 79 23.13 6.63 -1.93
CA ASP A 79 23.31 5.89 -3.18
C ASP A 79 22.39 4.65 -3.23
N ILE A 80 21.13 4.89 -3.57
CA ILE A 80 20.14 3.90 -3.98
C ILE A 80 19.90 4.02 -5.49
N PRO A 81 19.42 2.97 -6.17
CA PRO A 81 19.20 3.02 -7.61
C PRO A 81 18.31 4.18 -8.08
N GLU A 82 18.60 4.72 -9.25
CA GLU A 82 17.78 5.77 -9.86
C GLU A 82 16.32 5.32 -10.01
N ASN A 83 15.41 6.28 -9.96
CA ASN A 83 13.96 6.05 -10.05
C ASN A 83 13.39 5.12 -8.98
N THR A 84 14.10 4.94 -7.87
CA THR A 84 13.68 4.13 -6.73
C THR A 84 13.24 5.05 -5.59
N ILE A 85 12.11 4.72 -4.96
CA ILE A 85 11.66 5.37 -3.73
C ILE A 85 12.15 4.52 -2.56
N GLY A 86 12.97 5.13 -1.71
CA GLY A 86 13.49 4.52 -0.50
C GLY A 86 12.83 5.06 0.77
N TYR A 87 12.84 4.23 1.80
CA TYR A 87 12.45 4.58 3.15
C TYR A 87 13.64 4.40 4.11
N ILE A 88 13.89 5.40 4.93
CA ILE A 88 14.91 5.38 5.99
C ILE A 88 14.21 5.54 7.33
N PRO A 89 14.28 4.55 8.25
CA PRO A 89 13.79 4.68 9.62
C PRO A 89 14.52 5.80 10.40
N GLN A 90 13.96 6.19 11.54
CA GLN A 90 14.55 7.23 12.41
C GLN A 90 16.04 7.02 12.71
N ARG A 91 16.46 5.78 12.98
CA ARG A 91 17.87 5.45 13.29
C ARG A 91 18.83 5.81 12.16
N GLY A 92 18.38 5.79 10.91
CA GLY A 92 19.17 6.17 9.74
C GLY A 92 20.33 5.23 9.42
N ASP A 93 20.30 4.00 9.92
CA ASP A 93 21.32 2.98 9.73
C ASP A 93 20.96 1.97 8.62
N ASN A 94 19.73 2.03 8.12
CA ASN A 94 19.22 1.22 7.01
C ASN A 94 18.45 2.09 6.02
N VAL A 95 18.46 1.72 4.75
CA VAL A 95 17.52 2.20 3.75
C VAL A 95 16.84 1.00 3.09
N PHE A 96 15.54 1.06 2.93
CA PHE A 96 14.71 0.01 2.35
C PHE A 96 14.08 0.50 1.05
N PHE A 97 14.01 -0.33 0.01
CA PHE A 97 13.46 0.02 -1.30
C PHE A 97 13.09 -1.23 -2.10
N GLY A 98 12.25 -1.07 -3.12
CA GLY A 98 12.01 -2.11 -4.14
C GLY A 98 13.03 -1.98 -5.27
N TYR A 99 13.64 -3.08 -5.72
CA TYR A 99 14.64 -3.09 -6.76
C TYR A 99 14.53 -4.31 -7.66
N PRO A 100 14.62 -4.17 -9.00
CA PRO A 100 14.59 -5.31 -9.91
C PRO A 100 15.90 -6.10 -9.80
N LEU A 101 15.82 -7.34 -9.35
CA LEU A 101 16.94 -8.25 -9.33
C LEU A 101 16.96 -9.10 -10.61
N GLU A 102 18.17 -9.41 -11.10
CA GLU A 102 18.35 -10.18 -12.33
C GLU A 102 17.66 -11.55 -12.24
N GLY A 103 16.81 -11.85 -13.21
CA GLY A 103 16.02 -13.09 -13.26
C GLY A 103 14.81 -13.16 -12.33
N LYS A 104 14.49 -12.06 -11.66
CA LYS A 104 13.35 -11.89 -10.77
C LYS A 104 12.60 -10.60 -11.09
N GLY A 105 11.42 -10.38 -10.47
CA GLY A 105 10.73 -9.10 -10.48
C GLY A 105 11.39 -8.06 -9.56
N TYR A 106 10.61 -7.08 -9.14
CA TYR A 106 11.03 -6.16 -8.09
C TYR A 106 11.02 -6.89 -6.75
N GLU A 107 12.13 -6.87 -6.02
CA GLU A 107 12.23 -7.41 -4.68
C GLU A 107 12.50 -6.32 -3.66
N LEU A 108 11.98 -6.47 -2.44
CA LEU A 108 12.32 -5.60 -1.33
C LEU A 108 13.77 -5.83 -0.91
N CYS A 109 14.53 -4.76 -0.89
CA CYS A 109 15.94 -4.76 -0.60
C CYS A 109 16.28 -3.73 0.48
N THR A 110 17.47 -3.89 1.07
CA THR A 110 18.05 -2.93 2.00
C THR A 110 19.51 -2.68 1.68
N LYS A 111 20.00 -1.53 2.10
CA LYS A 111 21.42 -1.23 2.31
C LYS A 111 21.62 -0.83 3.76
N ASN A 112 22.70 -1.29 4.35
CA ASN A 112 23.05 -1.00 5.74
C ASN A 112 24.20 0.00 5.79
N LYS A 113 24.13 0.94 6.72
CA LYS A 113 25.21 1.90 6.95
C LYS A 113 26.37 1.22 7.68
N LEU A 114 27.55 1.26 7.08
CA LEU A 114 28.76 0.68 7.63
C LEU A 114 29.44 1.65 8.60
N ILE A 115 30.37 1.13 9.44
CA ILE A 115 31.09 1.89 10.45
C ILE A 115 31.83 3.09 9.86
N GLU A 116 32.34 2.98 8.63
CA GLU A 116 33.02 4.06 7.91
C GLU A 116 32.07 5.11 7.29
N GLY A 117 30.76 4.99 7.54
CA GLY A 117 29.74 5.87 6.97
C GLY A 117 29.35 5.56 5.53
N LYS A 118 29.94 4.54 4.93
CA LYS A 118 29.55 4.02 3.62
C LYS A 118 28.31 3.14 3.73
N TRP A 119 27.63 2.92 2.61
CA TRP A 119 26.53 1.97 2.52
C TRP A 119 27.01 0.63 1.97
N SER A 120 26.40 -0.47 2.46
CA SER A 120 26.65 -1.81 1.95
C SER A 120 26.19 -1.96 0.49
N ASP A 121 26.52 -3.10 -0.12
CA ASP A 121 25.84 -3.56 -1.31
C ASP A 121 24.35 -3.78 -1.06
N ILE A 122 23.56 -3.92 -2.14
CA ILE A 122 22.13 -4.20 -2.08
C ILE A 122 21.93 -5.61 -1.54
N ILE A 123 21.10 -5.75 -0.52
CA ILE A 123 20.79 -7.01 0.15
C ILE A 123 19.28 -7.22 0.07
N PRO A 124 18.79 -8.32 -0.53
CA PRO A 124 17.38 -8.66 -0.46
C PRO A 124 16.92 -8.85 0.99
N LEU A 125 15.69 -8.48 1.29
CA LEU A 125 15.12 -8.74 2.61
C LEU A 125 15.02 -10.24 2.88
N PRO A 126 15.03 -10.68 4.16
CA PRO A 126 14.90 -12.09 4.53
C PRO A 126 13.65 -12.75 3.95
N ASN A 127 13.67 -14.08 3.92
CA ASN A 127 12.57 -14.89 3.42
C ASN A 127 11.22 -14.54 4.05
N GLY A 128 10.16 -14.74 3.27
CA GLY A 128 8.78 -14.58 3.68
C GLY A 128 8.10 -13.34 3.10
N VAL A 129 8.84 -12.39 2.53
CA VAL A 129 8.31 -11.15 1.99
C VAL A 129 8.43 -11.08 0.45
N ASN A 130 9.59 -11.43 -0.08
CA ASN A 130 9.82 -11.45 -1.52
C ASN A 130 9.25 -12.73 -2.16
N THR A 131 8.64 -12.58 -3.35
CA THR A 131 7.99 -13.67 -4.10
C THR A 131 8.53 -13.74 -5.55
N GLU A 132 7.86 -14.48 -6.43
CA GLU A 132 8.15 -14.48 -7.87
C GLU A 132 7.51 -13.27 -8.59
N GLN A 133 6.81 -12.44 -7.86
CA GLN A 133 6.10 -11.26 -8.36
C GLN A 133 6.88 -9.99 -7.95
N ASP A 134 6.25 -8.83 -8.09
CA ASP A 134 6.90 -7.57 -7.74
C ASP A 134 6.51 -7.12 -6.33
N GLU A 135 7.50 -6.80 -5.52
CA GLU A 135 7.35 -6.17 -4.21
C GLU A 135 8.05 -4.79 -4.19
N ALA A 136 7.37 -3.78 -3.70
CA ALA A 136 7.86 -2.40 -3.71
C ALA A 136 7.31 -1.55 -2.53
N TYR A 137 7.79 -0.32 -2.42
CA TYR A 137 7.31 0.70 -1.49
C TYR A 137 7.28 0.27 -0.01
N PRO A 138 8.39 -0.22 0.55
CA PRO A 138 8.45 -0.64 1.93
C PRO A 138 8.33 0.56 2.89
N PHE A 139 7.61 0.35 4.00
CA PHE A 139 7.52 1.27 5.13
C PHE A 139 7.43 0.50 6.45
N PHE A 140 8.29 0.84 7.41
CA PHE A 140 8.28 0.24 8.74
C PHE A 140 7.62 1.16 9.75
N LEU A 141 6.82 0.59 10.66
CA LEU A 141 6.39 1.29 11.87
C LEU A 141 7.58 1.52 12.82
N ASN A 142 7.38 2.38 13.80
CA ASN A 142 8.42 2.72 14.79
C ASN A 142 8.83 1.54 15.67
N ASP A 143 8.04 0.45 15.69
CA ASP A 143 8.41 -0.80 16.35
C ASP A 143 9.58 -1.52 15.66
N GLY A 144 9.94 -1.12 14.44
CA GLY A 144 11.04 -1.64 13.65
C GLY A 144 10.86 -3.07 13.14
N VAL A 145 9.68 -3.67 13.33
CA VAL A 145 9.37 -5.04 12.92
C VAL A 145 8.13 -5.15 12.04
N THR A 146 7.18 -4.21 12.16
CA THR A 146 5.98 -4.17 11.33
C THR A 146 6.28 -3.48 10.02
N LEU A 147 6.13 -4.20 8.91
CA LEU A 147 6.43 -3.76 7.55
C LEU A 147 5.15 -3.70 6.72
N TYR A 148 4.88 -2.53 6.15
CA TYR A 148 3.94 -2.34 5.03
C TYR A 148 4.72 -2.31 3.72
N PHE A 149 4.14 -2.89 2.67
CA PHE A 149 4.72 -2.88 1.34
C PHE A 149 3.65 -3.15 0.29
N ALA A 150 3.93 -2.84 -0.97
CA ALA A 150 3.06 -3.19 -2.09
C ALA A 150 3.53 -4.47 -2.78
N SER A 151 2.59 -5.34 -3.18
CA SER A 151 2.86 -6.50 -4.03
C SER A 151 1.73 -6.73 -5.03
N ASN A 152 2.09 -7.18 -6.23
CA ASN A 152 1.13 -7.62 -7.25
C ASN A 152 0.96 -9.16 -7.26
N GLY A 153 1.47 -9.81 -6.21
CA GLY A 153 1.50 -11.26 -6.04
C GLY A 153 0.19 -11.91 -5.63
N GLU A 154 0.33 -13.13 -5.14
CA GLU A 154 -0.81 -13.88 -4.63
C GLU A 154 -1.43 -13.15 -3.42
N GLY A 155 -2.73 -12.96 -3.44
CA GLY A 155 -3.42 -12.19 -2.40
C GLY A 155 -3.91 -10.84 -2.90
N SER A 156 -3.34 -10.28 -3.96
CA SER A 156 -3.81 -9.02 -4.56
C SER A 156 -5.17 -9.18 -5.24
N ILE A 157 -5.96 -8.12 -5.19
CA ILE A 157 -7.27 -8.01 -5.87
C ILE A 157 -7.20 -7.08 -7.09
N GLY A 158 -6.25 -6.14 -7.06
CA GLY A 158 -5.93 -5.23 -8.14
C GLY A 158 -4.65 -5.59 -8.89
N GLY A 159 -3.86 -4.60 -9.21
CA GLY A 159 -2.46 -4.74 -9.59
C GLY A 159 -1.60 -4.87 -8.33
N TYR A 160 -0.90 -3.78 -7.96
CA TYR A 160 -0.30 -3.69 -6.63
C TYR A 160 -1.38 -3.52 -5.57
N ASP A 161 -1.28 -4.29 -4.49
CA ASP A 161 -2.04 -4.14 -3.27
C ASP A 161 -1.07 -3.92 -2.10
N ILE A 162 -1.51 -3.22 -1.06
CA ILE A 162 -0.74 -3.02 0.18
C ILE A 162 -0.88 -4.25 1.08
N PHE A 163 0.25 -4.75 1.54
CA PHE A 163 0.35 -5.86 2.48
C PHE A 163 1.02 -5.40 3.78
N ILE A 164 0.74 -6.12 4.84
CA ILE A 164 1.37 -5.98 6.15
C ILE A 164 2.00 -7.30 6.58
N THR A 165 3.18 -7.24 7.17
CA THR A 165 3.85 -8.39 7.80
C THR A 165 4.65 -7.96 9.01
N ARG A 166 5.20 -8.92 9.74
CA ARG A 166 6.10 -8.65 10.87
C ARG A 166 7.35 -9.51 10.79
N LEU A 167 8.48 -8.89 11.08
CA LEU A 167 9.74 -9.60 11.22
C LEU A 167 9.76 -10.38 12.53
N ASN A 168 9.99 -11.69 12.45
CA ASN A 168 10.30 -12.52 13.60
C ASN A 168 11.80 -12.40 13.91
N LEU A 169 12.13 -11.72 15.01
CA LEU A 169 13.51 -11.45 15.40
C LEU A 169 14.28 -12.71 15.86
N GLU A 170 13.58 -13.79 16.23
CA GLU A 170 14.24 -15.02 16.68
C GLU A 170 14.93 -15.77 15.53
N ASN A 171 14.27 -15.79 14.37
CA ASN A 171 14.76 -16.54 13.21
C ASN A 171 15.08 -15.66 11.98
N ASN A 172 14.92 -14.35 12.12
CA ASN A 172 15.14 -13.37 11.06
C ASN A 172 14.36 -13.68 9.77
N THR A 173 13.08 -14.04 9.91
CA THR A 173 12.15 -14.26 8.79
C THR A 173 10.90 -13.44 8.98
N TYR A 174 10.23 -13.08 7.88
CA TYR A 174 8.93 -12.44 7.96
C TYR A 174 7.81 -13.45 8.14
N LEU A 175 6.79 -13.08 8.91
CA LEU A 175 5.53 -13.82 8.94
C LEU A 175 4.87 -13.76 7.56
N LYS A 176 3.90 -14.65 7.30
CA LYS A 176 3.14 -14.61 6.06
C LYS A 176 2.46 -13.25 5.91
N PRO A 177 2.75 -12.51 4.81
CA PRO A 177 2.09 -11.22 4.58
C PRO A 177 0.58 -11.35 4.45
N GLU A 178 -0.13 -10.38 5.00
CA GLU A 178 -1.57 -10.25 4.92
C GLU A 178 -1.95 -9.00 4.12
N ASN A 179 -2.90 -9.14 3.19
CA ASN A 179 -3.47 -8.03 2.48
C ASN A 179 -4.24 -7.13 3.46
N VAL A 180 -3.95 -5.83 3.50
CA VAL A 180 -4.59 -4.93 4.49
C VAL A 180 -6.09 -4.80 4.26
N GLY A 181 -6.57 -5.06 3.05
CA GLY A 181 -7.97 -5.06 2.69
C GLY A 181 -8.52 -3.70 2.28
N MET A 182 -9.84 -3.65 2.11
CA MET A 182 -10.56 -2.43 1.77
C MET A 182 -10.78 -1.56 3.01
N PRO A 183 -10.76 -0.21 2.90
CA PRO A 183 -10.73 0.58 1.68
C PRO A 183 -9.32 0.89 1.15
N PHE A 184 -8.25 0.45 1.82
CA PHE A 184 -6.87 0.75 1.41
C PHE A 184 -6.57 0.13 0.05
N ASN A 185 -6.90 -1.14 -0.12
CA ASN A 185 -6.76 -1.85 -1.38
C ASN A 185 -8.03 -1.81 -2.22
N SER A 186 -7.86 -1.77 -3.53
CA SER A 186 -8.90 -1.67 -4.54
C SER A 186 -8.65 -2.62 -5.70
N ILE A 187 -9.51 -2.60 -6.73
CA ILE A 187 -9.29 -3.36 -7.96
C ILE A 187 -8.25 -2.71 -8.89
N TYR A 188 -7.64 -1.63 -8.48
CA TYR A 188 -6.60 -0.87 -9.18
C TYR A 188 -5.23 -1.10 -8.53
N ASN A 189 -4.28 -0.19 -8.70
CA ASN A 189 -3.02 -0.26 -7.99
C ASN A 189 -3.08 0.60 -6.72
N ASP A 190 -2.67 0.00 -5.62
CA ASP A 190 -2.51 0.66 -4.34
C ASP A 190 -1.04 0.47 -3.92
N TYR A 191 -0.27 1.56 -3.91
CA TYR A 191 1.19 1.49 -3.98
C TYR A 191 1.90 1.55 -2.64
N MET A 192 1.52 2.48 -1.79
CA MET A 192 2.29 2.76 -0.59
C MET A 192 1.37 3.11 0.57
N MET A 193 1.73 2.62 1.75
CA MET A 193 1.16 3.07 3.02
C MET A 193 2.28 3.55 3.93
N ALA A 194 2.09 4.70 4.56
CA ALA A 194 2.95 5.21 5.61
C ALA A 194 2.09 5.68 6.79
N ILE A 195 2.54 5.45 8.00
CA ILE A 195 1.83 5.84 9.22
C ILE A 195 2.79 6.62 10.12
N ASP A 196 2.45 7.85 10.39
CA ASP A 196 3.13 8.66 11.39
C ASP A 196 2.44 8.49 12.73
N GLU A 197 3.03 7.65 13.58
CA GLU A 197 2.50 7.34 14.91
C GLU A 197 2.58 8.55 15.86
N MET A 198 3.48 9.53 15.61
CA MET A 198 3.60 10.74 16.40
C MET A 198 2.48 11.74 16.09
N LEU A 199 2.15 11.88 14.82
CA LEU A 199 1.07 12.76 14.36
C LEU A 199 -0.31 12.07 14.37
N ASN A 200 -0.34 10.76 14.56
CA ASN A 200 -1.52 9.92 14.41
C ASN A 200 -2.22 10.10 13.05
N ILE A 201 -1.41 10.12 11.99
CA ILE A 201 -1.88 10.28 10.61
C ILE A 201 -1.27 9.20 9.74
N GLY A 202 -2.09 8.63 8.86
CA GLY A 202 -1.65 7.73 7.81
C GLY A 202 -1.85 8.30 6.42
N TRP A 203 -1.03 7.87 5.49
CA TRP A 203 -1.15 8.13 4.05
C TRP A 203 -1.18 6.80 3.32
N PHE A 204 -1.98 6.70 2.29
CA PHE A 204 -1.82 5.65 1.29
C PHE A 204 -2.04 6.22 -0.11
N VAL A 205 -1.42 5.56 -1.08
CA VAL A 205 -1.36 6.02 -2.48
C VAL A 205 -2.05 5.04 -3.38
N SER A 206 -2.94 5.53 -4.24
CA SER A 206 -3.71 4.70 -5.17
C SER A 206 -3.88 5.39 -6.52
N ASP A 207 -3.94 4.61 -7.59
CA ASP A 207 -4.32 5.11 -8.91
C ASP A 207 -5.81 4.87 -9.24
N ARG A 208 -6.65 4.58 -8.24
CA ARG A 208 -8.08 4.22 -8.41
C ARG A 208 -8.91 5.23 -9.18
N GLU A 209 -8.49 6.49 -9.22
CA GLU A 209 -9.13 7.54 -10.02
C GLU A 209 -8.82 7.42 -11.52
N GLN A 210 -7.87 6.56 -11.90
CA GLN A 210 -7.47 6.25 -13.28
C GLN A 210 -7.14 7.48 -14.13
N ILE A 211 -6.57 8.52 -13.51
CA ILE A 211 -6.09 9.72 -14.21
C ILE A 211 -4.69 9.46 -14.74
N PRO A 212 -4.43 9.54 -16.05
CA PRO A 212 -3.13 9.23 -16.62
C PRO A 212 -1.98 10.03 -15.99
N GLY A 213 -0.92 9.32 -15.53
CA GLY A 213 0.25 9.92 -14.91
C GLY A 213 0.03 10.49 -13.50
N LYS A 214 -1.14 10.29 -12.91
CA LYS A 214 -1.49 10.76 -11.57
C LYS A 214 -1.79 9.60 -10.63
N VAL A 215 -1.59 9.88 -9.35
CA VAL A 215 -2.06 9.06 -8.23
C VAL A 215 -2.79 9.94 -7.22
N THR A 216 -3.61 9.32 -6.41
CA THR A 216 -4.28 9.99 -5.29
C THR A 216 -3.62 9.55 -3.99
N ILE A 217 -3.20 10.52 -3.20
CA ILE A 217 -2.77 10.29 -1.82
C ILE A 217 -4.00 10.52 -0.95
N TYR A 218 -4.38 9.52 -0.17
CA TYR A 218 -5.43 9.61 0.83
C TYR A 218 -4.81 9.77 2.22
N LEU A 219 -5.32 10.72 2.99
CA LEU A 219 -4.95 10.94 4.38
C LEU A 219 -6.00 10.30 5.28
N PHE A 220 -5.57 9.57 6.31
CA PHE A 220 -6.49 8.90 7.21
C PHE A 220 -6.02 8.92 8.66
N ILE A 221 -6.93 8.70 9.59
CA ILE A 221 -6.63 8.49 11.00
C ILE A 221 -6.46 6.98 11.23
N PRO A 222 -5.26 6.51 11.61
CA PRO A 222 -5.04 5.10 11.89
C PRO A 222 -5.90 4.60 13.05
N ASN A 223 -6.45 3.40 12.92
CA ASN A 223 -7.11 2.72 14.04
C ASN A 223 -6.06 2.01 14.91
N GLU A 224 -6.20 2.04 16.24
CA GLU A 224 -5.37 1.24 17.15
C GLU A 224 -5.53 -0.27 16.92
N SER A 225 -6.70 -0.68 16.46
CA SER A 225 -7.01 -2.04 16.05
C SER A 225 -8.00 -2.03 14.90
N LYS A 226 -7.89 -3.01 14.01
CA LYS A 226 -8.77 -3.12 12.84
C LYS A 226 -10.24 -3.24 13.27
N GLN A 227 -11.05 -2.29 12.83
CA GLN A 227 -12.51 -2.26 13.04
C GLN A 227 -13.18 -2.35 11.66
N THR A 228 -14.19 -3.20 11.53
CA THR A 228 -14.92 -3.34 10.27
C THR A 228 -16.34 -2.80 10.39
N TYR A 229 -16.91 -2.40 9.25
CA TYR A 229 -18.33 -2.07 9.22
C TYR A 229 -19.18 -3.33 9.44
N ASN A 230 -20.26 -3.18 10.21
CA ASN A 230 -21.32 -4.18 10.23
C ASN A 230 -22.27 -3.95 9.05
N ILE A 231 -22.26 -4.84 8.06
CA ILE A 231 -23.00 -4.68 6.81
C ILE A 231 -24.52 -4.61 7.05
N ASP A 232 -25.02 -5.29 8.09
CA ASP A 232 -26.45 -5.31 8.39
C ASP A 232 -26.94 -4.02 9.06
N GLU A 233 -26.03 -3.20 9.60
CA GLU A 233 -26.35 -1.98 10.35
C GLU A 233 -26.06 -0.70 9.59
N ILE A 234 -25.20 -0.74 8.56
CA ILE A 234 -24.82 0.45 7.82
C ILE A 234 -25.94 0.90 6.87
N LYS A 235 -26.14 2.22 6.79
CA LYS A 235 -27.07 2.85 5.83
C LYS A 235 -26.42 3.15 4.49
N THR A 236 -25.11 3.29 4.46
CA THR A 236 -24.31 3.62 3.28
C THR A 236 -24.00 2.35 2.49
N ASP A 237 -23.95 2.45 1.16
CA ASP A 237 -23.50 1.33 0.32
C ASP A 237 -22.05 0.96 0.65
N ILE A 238 -21.84 -0.28 1.10
CA ILE A 238 -20.51 -0.79 1.45
C ILE A 238 -19.50 -0.64 0.29
N LYS A 239 -19.95 -0.67 -0.95
CA LYS A 239 -19.07 -0.46 -2.11
C LYS A 239 -18.62 0.99 -2.22
N SER A 240 -19.47 1.94 -1.80
CA SER A 240 -19.08 3.36 -1.74
C SER A 240 -17.95 3.56 -0.74
N LEU A 241 -18.07 2.95 0.45
CA LEU A 241 -17.05 3.00 1.50
C LEU A 241 -15.76 2.29 1.05
N ALA A 242 -15.88 1.09 0.47
CA ALA A 242 -14.74 0.32 0.00
C ALA A 242 -13.93 1.02 -1.11
N LEU A 243 -14.60 1.79 -1.97
CA LEU A 243 -13.99 2.53 -3.08
C LEU A 243 -13.70 3.99 -2.77
N ILE A 244 -14.04 4.45 -1.57
CA ILE A 244 -13.88 5.86 -1.12
C ILE A 244 -14.51 6.84 -2.13
N ARG A 245 -15.76 6.57 -2.56
CA ARG A 245 -16.47 7.47 -3.48
C ARG A 245 -16.73 8.84 -2.89
N SER A 246 -16.83 8.91 -1.56
CA SER A 246 -16.88 10.13 -0.78
C SER A 246 -16.13 9.93 0.53
N ILE A 247 -15.15 10.78 0.79
CA ILE A 247 -14.40 10.74 2.06
C ILE A 247 -15.32 11.05 3.25
N ARG A 248 -16.32 11.90 3.07
CA ARG A 248 -17.29 12.25 4.13
C ARG A 248 -18.13 11.08 4.62
N GLU A 249 -18.36 10.07 3.77
CA GLU A 249 -19.08 8.85 4.16
C GLU A 249 -18.30 8.01 5.18
N SER A 250 -16.99 8.21 5.29
CA SER A 250 -16.14 7.55 6.28
C SER A 250 -16.18 8.23 7.67
N TRP A 251 -16.75 9.44 7.76
CA TRP A 251 -16.70 10.23 8.97
C TRP A 251 -17.82 9.85 9.95
N PRO A 252 -17.55 9.86 11.27
CA PRO A 252 -18.59 9.81 12.27
C PRO A 252 -19.57 10.98 12.15
N GLU A 253 -20.81 10.77 12.57
CA GLU A 253 -21.77 11.89 12.73
C GLU A 253 -21.14 12.95 13.64
N ASN A 254 -21.16 14.22 13.21
CA ASN A 254 -20.56 15.37 13.90
C ASN A 254 -19.01 15.42 13.95
N ALA A 255 -18.28 14.62 13.16
CA ALA A 255 -16.86 14.80 13.03
C ALA A 255 -16.53 16.12 12.32
N ASP A 256 -15.58 16.86 12.88
CA ASP A 256 -15.02 18.07 12.29
C ASP A 256 -13.50 17.98 12.31
N TYR A 257 -12.90 18.00 11.13
CA TYR A 257 -11.45 17.92 10.94
C TYR A 257 -10.86 19.26 10.49
N THR A 258 -11.61 20.36 10.61
CA THR A 258 -11.18 21.69 10.12
C THR A 258 -9.85 22.11 10.72
N ASP A 259 -9.69 21.99 12.04
CA ASP A 259 -8.44 22.36 12.73
C ASP A 259 -7.28 21.43 12.34
N LEU A 260 -7.54 20.13 12.22
CA LEU A 260 -6.54 19.17 11.78
C LEU A 260 -6.11 19.44 10.33
N LEU A 261 -7.06 19.71 9.44
CA LEU A 261 -6.78 20.03 8.05
C LEU A 261 -6.02 21.35 7.90
N GLN A 262 -6.29 22.37 8.75
CA GLN A 262 -5.50 23.61 8.78
C GLN A 262 -4.05 23.35 9.23
N GLN A 263 -3.84 22.50 10.22
CA GLN A 263 -2.49 22.08 10.61
C GLN A 263 -1.77 21.31 9.49
N LEU A 264 -2.54 20.57 8.69
CA LEU A 264 -2.06 19.78 7.56
C LEU A 264 -1.98 20.59 6.24
N ASP A 265 -2.46 21.82 6.17
CA ASP A 265 -2.41 22.64 4.94
C ASP A 265 -0.98 22.80 4.40
N ASN A 266 0.02 22.81 5.28
CA ASN A 266 1.42 22.72 4.88
C ASN A 266 1.79 21.38 4.22
N ILE A 267 0.95 20.33 4.38
CA ILE A 267 1.18 19.00 3.79
C ILE A 267 0.85 18.99 2.30
N LYS A 268 -0.02 19.87 1.84
CA LYS A 268 -0.42 19.98 0.43
C LYS A 268 0.66 20.59 -0.47
N GLU A 269 1.71 21.15 0.11
CA GLU A 269 2.86 21.64 -0.64
C GLU A 269 3.96 20.56 -0.71
N PRO A 270 4.55 20.29 -1.87
CA PRO A 270 5.65 19.32 -1.97
C PRO A 270 6.85 19.78 -1.15
N LYS A 271 7.58 18.83 -0.56
CA LYS A 271 8.90 19.13 0.02
C LYS A 271 9.83 19.66 -1.07
N LYS A 272 10.53 20.74 -0.75
CA LYS A 272 11.55 21.34 -1.63
C LYS A 272 12.77 20.43 -1.76
#